data_163e394e20729ce85b85a7d9a08798d3
#
_entry.id   163e394e20729ce85b85a7d9a08798d3
#
_cell.length_a   1.000
_cell.length_b   1.000
_cell.length_c   1.000
_cell.angle_alpha   90.00
_cell.angle_beta   90.00
_cell.angle_gamma   90.00
#
_symmetry.space_group_name_H-M   'P 1'
#
loop_
_entity.id
_entity.type
_entity.pdbx_description
1 polymer ?
#
loop_
_entity_poly.entity_id
_entity_poly.type
_entity_poly.pdbx_seq_one_letter_code
_entity_poly.pdbx_strand_id
1 'polypeptide(L)'
;MLTVGNQFPAFSLKATVSEDLDTAFETIRNDSYPGKWLVVFFWPKDFTFVCPTEIAEFGRKNGDFADRDAQVLGASVDSEFVHLAWRRDHKDLRGLPFPMLADIRKDLSSALGVLDEEGVAKRATFIVDPQGVIRFSSVTDMNVGRNVGEVLRVLDALQTDELCPCNWQRGEETLKAA
;
A
#
# COMPACT_ATOMS: atom_id res chain seq x y z
N MET A 1 6.40 0.14 15.89
CA MET A 1 5.61 -0.07 14.66
C MET A 1 4.28 -0.69 15.04
N LEU A 2 3.16 -0.16 14.53
CA LEU A 2 1.85 -0.80 14.66
C LEU A 2 1.82 -2.10 13.84
N THR A 3 1.03 -3.07 14.30
CA THR A 3 0.99 -4.41 13.73
C THR A 3 -0.43 -5.00 13.81
N VAL A 4 -0.59 -6.28 13.52
CA VAL A 4 -1.85 -7.01 13.50
C VAL A 4 -2.66 -6.78 14.79
N GLY A 5 -3.94 -6.46 14.62
CA GLY A 5 -4.88 -6.16 15.70
C GLY A 5 -4.95 -4.67 16.11
N ASN A 6 -3.98 -3.83 15.69
CA ASN A 6 -4.06 -2.40 15.94
C ASN A 6 -4.99 -1.73 14.92
N GLN A 7 -5.63 -0.63 15.33
CA GLN A 7 -6.32 0.27 14.40
C GLN A 7 -5.30 1.00 13.53
N PHE A 8 -5.56 1.03 12.21
CA PHE A 8 -4.78 1.85 11.28
C PHE A 8 -5.06 3.33 11.60
N PRO A 9 -4.01 4.18 11.71
CA PRO A 9 -4.19 5.58 12.06
C PRO A 9 -5.10 6.32 11.08
N ALA A 10 -5.91 7.24 11.60
CA ALA A 10 -6.64 8.17 10.75
C ALA A 10 -5.66 9.07 10.01
N PHE A 11 -5.91 9.32 8.74
CA PHE A 11 -5.10 10.20 7.91
C PHE A 11 -5.96 11.04 6.96
N SER A 12 -5.41 12.16 6.53
CA SER A 12 -5.94 13.00 5.47
C SER A 12 -4.76 13.59 4.71
N LEU A 13 -4.43 13.02 3.57
CA LEU A 13 -3.23 13.34 2.80
C LEU A 13 -3.58 13.78 1.38
N LYS A 14 -2.80 14.72 0.84
CA LYS A 14 -2.80 14.97 -0.59
C LYS A 14 -2.28 13.74 -1.32
N ALA A 15 -2.82 13.48 -2.49
CA ALA A 15 -2.41 12.35 -3.33
C ALA A 15 -2.35 12.76 -4.79
N THR A 16 -1.45 12.13 -5.53
CA THR A 16 -1.43 12.19 -6.99
C THR A 16 -2.22 11.01 -7.53
N VAL A 17 -3.31 11.29 -8.23
CA VAL A 17 -4.26 10.30 -8.75
C VAL A 17 -4.25 10.20 -10.28
N SER A 18 -3.79 11.23 -10.99
CA SER A 18 -3.66 11.26 -12.45
C SER A 18 -2.42 12.02 -12.89
N GLU A 19 -2.15 12.04 -14.19
CA GLU A 19 -1.05 12.81 -14.80
C GLU A 19 -1.52 14.11 -15.43
N ASP A 20 -2.82 14.33 -15.51
CA ASP A 20 -3.42 15.57 -15.99
C ASP A 20 -3.45 16.60 -14.84
N LEU A 21 -2.86 17.78 -15.05
CA LEU A 21 -2.73 18.83 -14.04
C LEU A 21 -4.09 19.28 -13.47
N ASP A 22 -5.14 19.24 -14.27
CA ASP A 22 -6.46 19.68 -13.84
C ASP A 22 -7.13 18.68 -12.88
N THR A 23 -6.70 17.41 -12.91
CA THR A 23 -7.24 16.30 -12.12
C THR A 23 -6.17 15.53 -11.32
N ALA A 24 -4.94 16.04 -11.30
CA ALA A 24 -3.80 15.31 -10.71
C ALA A 24 -3.93 15.06 -9.22
N PHE A 25 -4.58 15.95 -8.48
CA PHE A 25 -4.50 15.96 -7.03
C PHE A 25 -5.86 15.82 -6.35
N GLU A 26 -5.93 14.89 -5.42
CA GLU A 26 -7.07 14.71 -4.53
C GLU A 26 -6.62 14.68 -3.07
N THR A 27 -7.56 14.78 -2.15
CA THR A 27 -7.33 14.49 -0.73
C THR A 27 -7.91 13.15 -0.40
N ILE A 28 -7.06 12.19 -0.05
CA ILE A 28 -7.44 10.84 0.34
C ILE A 28 -7.41 10.72 1.86
N ARG A 29 -8.45 10.09 2.40
CA ARG A 29 -8.61 9.79 3.83
C ARG A 29 -8.78 8.30 4.03
N ASN A 30 -8.65 7.85 5.26
CA ASN A 30 -8.93 6.45 5.62
C ASN A 30 -10.39 6.03 5.33
N ASP A 31 -11.34 6.96 5.29
CA ASP A 31 -12.76 6.74 4.97
C ASP A 31 -13.13 7.01 3.51
N SER A 32 -12.15 7.30 2.64
CA SER A 32 -12.39 7.52 1.20
C SER A 32 -12.87 6.28 0.45
N TYR A 33 -12.66 5.09 1.01
CA TYR A 33 -13.01 3.80 0.40
C TYR A 33 -13.83 2.94 1.35
N PRO A 34 -15.08 3.35 1.68
CA PRO A 34 -15.90 2.65 2.67
C PRO A 34 -16.20 1.21 2.22
N GLY A 35 -16.09 0.27 3.18
CA GLY A 35 -16.36 -1.15 2.95
C GLY A 35 -15.26 -1.91 2.21
N LYS A 36 -14.19 -1.25 1.76
CA LYS A 36 -13.06 -1.91 1.08
C LYS A 36 -11.94 -2.27 2.05
N TRP A 37 -11.21 -3.30 1.70
CA TRP A 37 -9.88 -3.55 2.23
C TRP A 37 -8.92 -2.48 1.71
N LEU A 38 -7.93 -2.10 2.51
CA LEU A 38 -6.86 -1.21 2.06
C LEU A 38 -5.53 -1.97 2.05
N VAL A 39 -4.80 -1.86 0.95
CA VAL A 39 -3.42 -2.29 0.85
C VAL A 39 -2.56 -1.04 0.79
N VAL A 40 -1.97 -0.66 1.92
CA VAL A 40 -1.17 0.55 2.05
C VAL A 40 0.30 0.17 2.07
N PHE A 41 1.07 0.64 1.10
CA PHE A 41 2.49 0.37 1.05
C PHE A 41 3.32 1.65 0.99
N PHE A 42 4.46 1.64 1.68
CA PHE A 42 5.38 2.77 1.76
C PHE A 42 6.66 2.47 1.02
N TRP A 43 7.26 3.51 0.43
CA TRP A 43 8.62 3.48 -0.12
C TRP A 43 9.42 4.68 0.38
N PRO A 44 10.77 4.59 0.38
CA PRO A 44 11.63 5.61 0.99
C PRO A 44 11.59 6.97 0.31
N LYS A 45 11.88 7.00 -1.00
CA LYS A 45 12.03 8.24 -1.79
C LYS A 45 11.66 8.02 -3.24
N ASP A 46 11.07 9.03 -3.86
CA ASP A 46 10.88 9.09 -5.30
C ASP A 46 12.23 9.20 -6.04
N PHE A 47 12.22 8.96 -7.34
CA PHE A 47 13.39 9.04 -8.21
C PHE A 47 14.57 8.14 -7.78
N THR A 48 14.27 6.98 -7.18
CA THR A 48 15.26 5.96 -6.78
C THR A 48 15.16 4.71 -7.66
N PHE A 49 15.84 3.61 -7.30
CA PHE A 49 16.05 2.47 -8.19
C PHE A 49 15.12 1.28 -7.93
N VAL A 50 14.93 0.87 -6.68
CA VAL A 50 14.07 -0.27 -6.30
C VAL A 50 12.60 0.15 -6.29
N CYS A 51 12.29 1.36 -5.80
CA CYS A 51 10.93 1.83 -5.59
C CYS A 51 10.04 1.77 -6.85
N PRO A 52 10.50 2.22 -8.05
CA PRO A 52 9.64 2.18 -9.22
C PRO A 52 9.28 0.76 -9.64
N THR A 53 10.13 -0.23 -9.39
CA THR A 53 9.83 -1.63 -9.72
C THR A 53 8.67 -2.18 -8.87
N GLU A 54 8.63 -1.81 -7.58
CA GLU A 54 7.55 -2.21 -6.67
C GLU A 54 6.23 -1.52 -7.03
N ILE A 55 6.27 -0.19 -7.23
CA ILE A 55 5.10 0.62 -7.58
C ILE A 55 4.48 0.13 -8.89
N ALA A 56 5.31 -0.14 -9.90
CA ALA A 56 4.87 -0.70 -11.17
C ALA A 56 4.23 -2.10 -11.01
N GLU A 57 4.76 -2.95 -10.12
CA GLU A 57 4.18 -4.28 -9.87
C GLU A 57 2.82 -4.18 -9.15
N PHE A 58 2.67 -3.31 -8.16
CA PHE A 58 1.35 -3.00 -7.59
C PHE A 58 0.38 -2.47 -8.66
N GLY A 59 0.87 -1.64 -9.60
CA GLY A 59 0.08 -1.15 -10.73
C GLY A 59 -0.40 -2.27 -11.64
N ARG A 60 0.50 -3.18 -12.05
CA ARG A 60 0.15 -4.34 -12.88
C ARG A 60 -0.88 -5.25 -12.22
N LYS A 61 -0.81 -5.42 -10.91
CA LYS A 61 -1.71 -6.27 -10.12
C LYS A 61 -2.91 -5.53 -9.54
N ASN A 62 -3.10 -4.25 -9.87
CA ASN A 62 -4.19 -3.47 -9.30
C ASN A 62 -5.59 -4.05 -9.61
N GLY A 63 -5.76 -4.63 -10.79
CA GLY A 63 -6.98 -5.35 -11.13
C GLY A 63 -7.24 -6.55 -10.20
N ASP A 64 -6.21 -7.32 -9.89
CA ASP A 64 -6.29 -8.46 -8.97
C ASP A 64 -6.71 -8.01 -7.56
N PHE A 65 -6.23 -6.85 -7.09
CA PHE A 65 -6.66 -6.26 -5.81
C PHE A 65 -8.10 -5.76 -5.89
N ALA A 66 -8.49 -5.08 -6.97
CA ALA A 66 -9.85 -4.57 -7.16
C ALA A 66 -10.89 -5.70 -7.18
N ASP A 67 -10.58 -6.84 -7.80
CA ASP A 67 -11.42 -8.05 -7.83
C ASP A 67 -11.63 -8.66 -6.43
N ARG A 68 -10.88 -8.20 -5.43
CA ARG A 68 -10.95 -8.60 -4.01
C ARG A 68 -11.50 -7.49 -3.12
N ASP A 69 -12.21 -6.52 -3.71
CA ASP A 69 -12.69 -5.34 -2.99
C ASP A 69 -11.60 -4.62 -2.19
N ALA A 70 -10.37 -4.60 -2.71
CA ALA A 70 -9.22 -3.98 -2.08
C ALA A 70 -8.73 -2.76 -2.88
N GLN A 71 -8.49 -1.66 -2.16
CA GLN A 71 -7.89 -0.46 -2.71
C GLN A 71 -6.40 -0.41 -2.37
N VAL A 72 -5.56 -0.28 -3.40
CA VAL A 72 -4.13 -0.05 -3.23
C VAL A 72 -3.87 1.45 -3.01
N LEU A 73 -3.05 1.77 -2.04
CA LEU A 73 -2.57 3.11 -1.72
C LEU A 73 -1.05 3.06 -1.55
N GLY A 74 -0.33 3.80 -2.37
CA GLY A 74 1.11 3.96 -2.22
C GLY A 74 1.43 5.24 -1.44
N ALA A 75 2.50 5.28 -0.65
CA ALA A 75 2.86 6.45 0.14
C ALA A 75 4.38 6.64 0.26
N SER A 76 4.83 7.89 0.23
CA SER A 76 6.16 8.28 0.68
C SER A 76 6.09 9.64 1.40
N VAL A 77 7.24 10.11 1.86
CA VAL A 77 7.38 11.44 2.48
C VAL A 77 7.59 12.55 1.44
N ASP A 78 7.60 12.22 0.15
CA ASP A 78 7.68 13.20 -0.94
C ASP A 78 6.34 13.94 -1.12
N SER A 79 6.38 15.07 -1.87
CA SER A 79 5.17 15.86 -2.14
C SER A 79 4.37 15.28 -3.30
N GLU A 80 3.10 15.65 -3.38
CA GLU A 80 2.20 15.32 -4.49
C GLU A 80 2.75 15.83 -5.84
N PHE A 81 3.47 16.94 -5.85
CA PHE A 81 4.12 17.46 -7.05
C PHE A 81 5.32 16.62 -7.49
N VAL A 82 6.09 16.07 -6.55
CA VAL A 82 7.20 15.16 -6.83
C VAL A 82 6.64 13.84 -7.37
N HIS A 83 5.59 13.30 -6.78
CA HIS A 83 4.88 12.12 -7.30
C HIS A 83 4.39 12.34 -8.72
N LEU A 84 3.77 13.49 -9.02
CA LEU A 84 3.30 13.81 -10.36
C LEU A 84 4.45 13.88 -11.36
N ALA A 85 5.54 14.55 -11.01
CA ALA A 85 6.72 14.64 -11.86
C ALA A 85 7.29 13.25 -12.16
N TRP A 86 7.40 12.40 -11.14
CA TRP A 86 7.93 11.06 -11.29
C TRP A 86 7.02 10.14 -12.12
N ARG A 87 5.70 10.18 -11.92
CA ARG A 87 4.75 9.45 -12.77
C ARG A 87 4.89 9.81 -14.25
N ARG A 88 5.10 11.09 -14.56
CA ARG A 88 5.28 11.58 -15.93
C ARG A 88 6.63 11.20 -16.53
N ASP A 89 7.69 11.23 -15.72
CA ASP A 89 9.07 10.97 -16.17
C ASP A 89 9.33 9.47 -16.34
N HIS A 90 8.92 8.63 -15.38
CA HIS A 90 9.26 7.22 -15.37
C HIS A 90 8.26 6.39 -16.18
N LYS A 91 8.76 5.73 -17.24
CA LYS A 91 7.94 4.98 -18.20
C LYS A 91 6.99 3.94 -17.56
N ASP A 92 7.43 3.26 -16.48
CA ASP A 92 6.69 2.19 -15.83
C ASP A 92 5.70 2.70 -14.77
N LEU A 93 5.71 4.02 -14.48
CA LEU A 93 4.80 4.68 -13.55
C LEU A 93 3.70 5.48 -14.24
N ARG A 94 3.76 5.61 -15.57
CA ARG A 94 2.70 6.24 -16.35
C ARG A 94 1.42 5.44 -16.26
N GLY A 95 0.29 6.15 -16.09
CA GLY A 95 -1.02 5.51 -16.02
C GLY A 95 -1.25 4.65 -14.78
N LEU A 96 -0.50 4.86 -13.68
CA LEU A 96 -0.73 4.13 -12.43
C LEU A 96 -2.18 4.23 -11.98
N PRO A 97 -2.84 3.09 -11.68
CA PRO A 97 -4.28 3.06 -11.39
C PRO A 97 -4.63 3.31 -9.92
N PHE A 98 -3.68 3.69 -9.08
CA PHE A 98 -3.90 3.94 -7.65
C PHE A 98 -3.26 5.26 -7.20
N PRO A 99 -3.74 5.86 -6.10
CA PRO A 99 -3.20 7.10 -5.54
C PRO A 99 -1.79 6.94 -4.97
N MET A 100 -0.94 7.95 -5.17
CA MET A 100 0.34 8.13 -4.49
C MET A 100 0.17 9.21 -3.41
N LEU A 101 0.15 8.80 -2.14
CA LEU A 101 -0.08 9.66 -0.98
C LEU A 101 1.20 10.43 -0.60
N ALA A 102 1.07 11.72 -0.37
CA ALA A 102 2.16 12.63 0.02
C ALA A 102 2.15 12.84 1.55
N ASP A 103 2.89 12.02 2.29
CA ASP A 103 3.03 12.14 3.75
C ASP A 103 4.18 13.09 4.13
N ILE A 104 4.18 14.31 3.56
CA ILE A 104 5.24 15.34 3.73
C ILE A 104 5.50 15.65 5.20
N ARG A 105 4.45 15.70 6.01
CA ARG A 105 4.53 15.98 7.44
C ARG A 105 4.98 14.76 8.25
N LYS A 106 5.05 13.59 7.60
CA LYS A 106 5.42 12.32 8.21
C LYS A 106 4.48 11.88 9.34
N ASP A 107 3.26 12.41 9.35
CA ASP A 107 2.29 12.15 10.40
C ASP A 107 1.84 10.68 10.36
N LEU A 108 1.52 10.15 9.17
CA LEU A 108 1.08 8.77 9.01
C LEU A 108 2.21 7.78 9.22
N SER A 109 3.36 8.00 8.59
CA SER A 109 4.53 7.12 8.73
C SER A 109 5.09 7.11 10.17
N SER A 110 5.03 8.25 10.88
CA SER A 110 5.38 8.33 12.30
C SER A 110 4.39 7.55 13.17
N ALA A 111 3.08 7.74 12.96
CA ALA A 111 2.03 7.05 13.72
C ALA A 111 2.11 5.53 13.55
N LEU A 112 2.45 5.05 12.35
CA LEU A 112 2.67 3.64 12.06
C LEU A 112 4.02 3.12 12.62
N GLY A 113 4.96 4.01 12.94
CA GLY A 113 6.31 3.66 13.39
C GLY A 113 7.19 3.07 12.29
N VAL A 114 7.01 3.55 11.05
CA VAL A 114 7.75 3.07 9.86
C VAL A 114 8.79 4.06 9.34
N LEU A 115 9.02 5.19 10.00
CA LEU A 115 10.14 6.07 9.69
C LEU A 115 11.46 5.44 10.12
N ASP A 116 12.49 5.66 9.32
CA ASP A 116 13.87 5.40 9.71
C ASP A 116 14.52 6.62 10.40
N GLU A 117 15.81 6.50 10.73
CA GLU A 117 16.59 7.58 11.39
C GLU A 117 16.82 8.78 10.47
N GLU A 118 16.80 8.60 9.15
CA GLU A 118 16.92 9.68 8.16
C GLU A 118 15.57 10.40 7.91
N GLY A 119 14.49 9.91 8.51
CA GLY A 119 13.14 10.45 8.38
C GLY A 119 12.48 10.15 7.04
N VAL A 120 12.83 9.04 6.41
CA VAL A 120 12.12 8.48 5.26
C VAL A 120 11.34 7.24 5.67
N ALA A 121 10.33 6.87 4.90
CA ALA A 121 9.56 5.68 5.20
C ALA A 121 10.35 4.41 4.83
N LYS A 122 10.30 3.40 5.71
CA LYS A 122 10.77 2.05 5.39
C LYS A 122 9.87 1.41 4.34
N ARG A 123 10.33 0.32 3.70
CA ARG A 123 9.51 -0.48 2.76
C ARG A 123 8.47 -1.30 3.53
N ALA A 124 7.49 -0.61 4.10
CA ALA A 124 6.41 -1.21 4.86
C ALA A 124 5.18 -1.49 4.00
N THR A 125 4.45 -2.55 4.31
CA THR A 125 3.16 -2.89 3.70
C THR A 125 2.18 -3.27 4.79
N PHE A 126 0.96 -2.75 4.70
CA PHE A 126 -0.15 -3.08 5.58
C PHE A 126 -1.35 -3.54 4.76
N ILE A 127 -2.03 -4.58 5.24
CA ILE A 127 -3.39 -4.91 4.80
C ILE A 127 -4.32 -4.57 5.96
N VAL A 128 -5.33 -3.76 5.65
CA VAL A 128 -6.28 -3.22 6.62
C VAL A 128 -7.68 -3.68 6.21
N ASP A 129 -8.44 -4.22 7.14
CA ASP A 129 -9.81 -4.68 6.88
C ASP A 129 -10.80 -3.50 6.77
N PRO A 130 -12.05 -3.74 6.33
CA PRO A 130 -13.07 -2.69 6.22
C PRO A 130 -13.43 -1.99 7.55
N GLN A 131 -13.07 -2.56 8.69
CA GLN A 131 -13.24 -1.99 10.02
C GLN A 131 -12.04 -1.14 10.47
N GLY A 132 -11.03 -1.02 9.61
CA GLY A 132 -9.82 -0.24 9.86
C GLY A 132 -8.78 -0.96 10.72
N VAL A 133 -8.91 -2.27 10.94
CA VAL A 133 -7.95 -3.06 11.71
C VAL A 133 -6.83 -3.59 10.81
N ILE A 134 -5.59 -3.43 11.23
CA ILE A 134 -4.44 -4.02 10.55
C ILE A 134 -4.50 -5.55 10.69
N ARG A 135 -4.55 -6.25 9.56
CA ARG A 135 -4.60 -7.71 9.51
C ARG A 135 -3.28 -8.34 9.02
N PHE A 136 -2.43 -7.54 8.40
CA PHE A 136 -1.09 -7.91 7.99
C PHE A 136 -0.17 -6.69 8.04
N SER A 137 1.08 -6.91 8.44
CA SER A 137 2.14 -5.91 8.35
C SER A 137 3.46 -6.58 8.00
N SER A 138 4.22 -5.99 7.10
CA SER A 138 5.59 -6.42 6.78
C SER A 138 6.48 -5.22 6.53
N VAL A 139 7.77 -5.38 6.82
CA VAL A 139 8.81 -4.40 6.51
C VAL A 139 9.98 -5.13 5.89
N THR A 140 10.38 -4.69 4.71
CA THR A 140 11.54 -5.23 4.00
C THR A 140 12.71 -4.25 4.11
N ASP A 141 13.94 -4.77 4.13
CA ASP A 141 15.15 -3.94 4.08
C ASP A 141 15.16 -3.00 2.86
N MET A 142 15.83 -1.85 3.01
CA MET A 142 15.82 -0.77 2.02
C MET A 142 16.31 -1.19 0.62
N ASN A 143 17.17 -2.20 0.55
CA ASN A 143 17.75 -2.69 -0.70
C ASN A 143 16.96 -3.86 -1.32
N VAL A 144 15.90 -4.34 -0.65
CA VAL A 144 15.16 -5.53 -1.06
C VAL A 144 13.73 -5.17 -1.43
N GLY A 145 13.37 -5.35 -2.70
CA GLY A 145 12.00 -5.18 -3.18
C GLY A 145 11.05 -6.24 -2.63
N ARG A 146 9.77 -5.87 -2.51
CA ARG A 146 8.69 -6.72 -1.99
C ARG A 146 8.20 -7.72 -3.02
N ASN A 147 7.63 -8.81 -2.54
CA ASN A 147 6.84 -9.73 -3.36
C ASN A 147 5.35 -9.35 -3.29
N VAL A 148 4.85 -8.70 -4.34
CA VAL A 148 3.44 -8.27 -4.41
C VAL A 148 2.48 -9.45 -4.54
N GLY A 149 2.94 -10.57 -5.11
CA GLY A 149 2.18 -11.84 -5.15
C GLY A 149 1.90 -12.39 -3.75
N GLU A 150 2.85 -12.25 -2.82
CA GLU A 150 2.64 -12.63 -1.41
C GLU A 150 1.62 -11.72 -0.73
N VAL A 151 1.61 -10.42 -1.02
CA VAL A 151 0.58 -9.51 -0.48
C VAL A 151 -0.82 -9.93 -0.95
N LEU A 152 -0.98 -10.29 -2.23
CA LEU A 152 -2.25 -10.83 -2.76
C LEU A 152 -2.63 -12.16 -2.10
N ARG A 153 -1.68 -13.09 -1.97
CA ARG A 153 -1.91 -14.38 -1.33
C ARG A 153 -2.41 -14.22 0.10
N VAL A 154 -1.79 -13.30 0.87
CA VAL A 154 -2.22 -13.04 2.24
C VAL A 154 -3.59 -12.38 2.29
N LEU A 155 -3.88 -11.44 1.38
CA LEU A 155 -5.22 -10.84 1.26
C LEU A 155 -6.29 -11.91 0.97
N ASP A 156 -6.02 -12.83 0.04
CA ASP A 156 -6.92 -13.95 -0.26
C ASP A 156 -7.18 -14.78 1.01
N ALA A 157 -6.13 -15.15 1.73
CA ALA A 157 -6.25 -15.93 2.96
C ALA A 157 -7.05 -15.19 4.05
N LEU A 158 -6.81 -13.89 4.24
CA LEU A 158 -7.54 -13.07 5.22
C LEU A 158 -9.04 -12.96 4.91
N GLN A 159 -9.40 -13.01 3.63
CA GLN A 159 -10.79 -12.90 3.20
C GLN A 159 -11.59 -14.22 3.29
N THR A 160 -10.92 -15.36 3.50
CA THR A 160 -11.62 -16.63 3.70
C THR A 160 -12.30 -16.70 5.07
N ASP A 161 -11.79 -15.99 6.07
CA ASP A 161 -12.15 -16.13 7.50
C ASP A 161 -12.00 -17.57 8.04
N GLU A 162 -11.15 -18.38 7.38
CA GLU A 162 -10.90 -19.79 7.69
C GLU A 162 -9.44 -20.02 8.11
N LEU A 163 -9.15 -21.23 8.60
CA LEU A 163 -7.79 -21.62 8.98
C LEU A 163 -6.97 -22.01 7.75
N CYS A 164 -6.25 -21.07 7.17
CA CYS A 164 -5.36 -21.31 6.04
C CYS A 164 -4.04 -21.95 6.49
N PRO A 165 -3.65 -23.13 5.98
CA PRO A 165 -2.37 -23.74 6.32
C PRO A 165 -1.16 -22.96 5.77
N CYS A 166 0.03 -23.34 6.19
CA CYS A 166 1.27 -22.78 5.66
C CYS A 166 1.31 -22.89 4.12
N ASN A 167 1.74 -21.81 3.45
CA ASN A 167 1.83 -21.71 1.97
C ASN A 167 0.49 -21.84 1.22
N TRP A 168 -0.63 -21.77 1.91
CA TRP A 168 -1.95 -21.85 1.29
C TRP A 168 -2.08 -20.87 0.10
N GLN A 169 -2.68 -21.34 -0.97
CA GLN A 169 -3.01 -20.57 -2.16
C GLN A 169 -4.52 -20.56 -2.36
N ARG A 170 -5.04 -19.51 -2.98
CA ARG A 170 -6.45 -19.40 -3.33
C ARG A 170 -6.93 -20.61 -4.14
N GLY A 171 -7.98 -21.25 -3.66
CA GLY A 171 -8.55 -22.47 -4.26
C GLY A 171 -8.09 -23.79 -3.63
N GLU A 172 -7.12 -23.73 -2.71
CA GLU A 172 -6.75 -24.90 -1.90
C GLU A 172 -7.67 -25.08 -0.70
N GLU A 173 -7.68 -26.28 -0.14
CA GLU A 173 -8.48 -26.60 1.05
C GLU A 173 -7.94 -25.87 2.29
N THR A 174 -8.87 -25.44 3.15
CA THR A 174 -8.59 -24.86 4.46
C THR A 174 -8.67 -25.93 5.55
N LEU A 175 -8.12 -25.64 6.74
CA LEU A 175 -8.17 -26.53 7.88
C LEU A 175 -9.52 -26.37 8.62
N LYS A 176 -10.08 -27.49 9.07
CA LYS A 176 -11.24 -27.48 9.98
C LYS A 176 -10.74 -27.31 11.41
N ALA A 177 -11.33 -26.40 12.18
CA ALA A 177 -11.15 -26.38 13.61
C ALA A 177 -11.67 -27.70 14.21
N ALA A 178 -10.86 -28.33 15.04
CA ALA A 178 -11.24 -29.57 15.74
C ALA A 178 -12.26 -29.27 16.86
#